data_49bc9a711d14cdf37ec4d29ea6e36427
#
_entry.id   49bc9a711d14cdf37ec4d29ea6e36427
#
_cell.length_a   1.000
_cell.length_b   1.000
_cell.length_c   1.000
_cell.angle_alpha   90.00
_cell.angle_beta   90.00
_cell.angle_gamma   90.00
#
_symmetry.space_group_name_H-M   'P 1'
#
loop_
_entity.id
_entity.type
_entity.pdbx_description
1 polymer ?
#
loop_
_entity_poly.entity_id
_entity_poly.type
_entity_poly.pdbx_seq_one_letter_code
_entity_poly.pdbx_strand_id
1 'polypeptide(L)'
;GMWDQVLEGLKAVEAQMGRKFGDFQDPLLVSCRSGAKFSMPGMMDTVLNIGLNDAVAEQMILQTSERFVFDLYRRLIQMFGSVVMDVPDEVFEAVIEAQRKVAGVKTDAEMNAEDWKVVTKQFKQIYKTYTHEDFPEDPYLQLKLGTEAVFKSWNSKRAHAYRDAAGI
;
A
#
# COMPACT_ATOMS: atom_id res chain seq x y z
N GLY A 1 -12.52 16.26 -12.83
CA GLY A 1 -12.73 14.85 -12.62
C GLY A 1 -12.33 14.40 -11.24
N MET A 2 -12.49 13.11 -10.97
CA MET A 2 -12.15 12.51 -9.67
C MET A 2 -10.70 12.78 -9.26
N TRP A 3 -9.76 12.66 -10.20
CA TRP A 3 -8.34 12.89 -9.90
C TRP A 3 -8.07 14.32 -9.45
N ASP A 4 -8.71 15.31 -10.06
CA ASP A 4 -8.57 16.71 -9.66
C ASP A 4 -9.08 16.94 -8.23
N GLN A 5 -10.20 16.30 -7.86
CA GLN A 5 -10.74 16.35 -6.50
C GLN A 5 -9.78 15.72 -5.49
N VAL A 6 -9.14 14.62 -5.85
CA VAL A 6 -8.13 13.97 -5.01
C VAL A 6 -6.96 14.90 -4.78
N LEU A 7 -6.45 15.56 -5.83
CA LEU A 7 -5.34 16.51 -5.71
C LEU A 7 -5.70 17.72 -4.85
N GLU A 8 -6.92 18.25 -4.97
CA GLU A 8 -7.39 19.35 -4.12
C GLU A 8 -7.48 18.94 -2.67
N GLY A 9 -8.04 17.76 -2.40
CA GLY A 9 -8.12 17.22 -1.04
C GLY A 9 -6.73 16.98 -0.46
N LEU A 10 -5.79 16.49 -1.26
CA LEU A 10 -4.40 16.30 -0.84
C LEU A 10 -3.75 17.62 -0.45
N LYS A 11 -3.92 18.68 -1.25
CA LYS A 11 -3.39 20.00 -0.93
C LYS A 11 -3.95 20.55 0.38
N ALA A 12 -5.24 20.33 0.65
CA ALA A 12 -5.86 20.75 1.91
C ALA A 12 -5.25 20.01 3.10
N VAL A 13 -5.01 18.71 2.99
CA VAL A 13 -4.37 17.89 4.02
C VAL A 13 -2.92 18.33 4.21
N GLU A 14 -2.17 18.57 3.13
CA GLU A 14 -0.80 19.06 3.19
C GLU A 14 -0.71 20.36 3.98
N ALA A 15 -1.62 21.31 3.70
CA ALA A 15 -1.67 22.59 4.40
C ALA A 15 -1.99 22.42 5.89
N GLN A 16 -2.92 21.52 6.22
CA GLN A 16 -3.33 21.27 7.60
C GLN A 16 -2.24 20.57 8.41
N MET A 17 -1.53 19.61 7.82
CA MET A 17 -0.51 18.80 8.50
C MET A 17 0.87 19.48 8.49
N GLY A 18 1.09 20.50 7.64
CA GLY A 18 2.40 21.13 7.47
C GLY A 18 3.42 20.21 6.80
N ARG A 19 2.97 19.17 6.10
CA ARG A 19 3.79 18.19 5.39
C ARG A 19 3.34 18.10 3.95
N LYS A 20 4.25 17.73 3.06
CA LYS A 20 3.94 17.58 1.63
C LYS A 20 4.04 16.14 1.19
N PHE A 21 3.05 15.71 0.42
CA PHE A 21 3.06 14.41 -0.24
C PHE A 21 4.17 14.39 -1.30
N GLY A 22 5.01 13.36 -1.24
CA GLY A 22 6.16 13.24 -2.14
C GLY A 22 7.42 13.98 -1.67
N ASP A 23 7.34 14.75 -0.58
CA ASP A 23 8.52 15.38 0.02
C ASP A 23 9.31 14.32 0.78
N PHE A 24 10.57 14.11 0.41
CA PHE A 24 11.40 13.08 1.05
C PHE A 24 12.07 13.55 2.34
N GLN A 25 12.03 14.84 2.69
CA GLN A 25 12.59 15.36 3.94
C GLN A 25 11.60 15.28 5.11
N ASP A 26 10.34 15.61 4.87
CA ASP A 26 9.26 15.52 5.85
C ASP A 26 8.01 15.01 5.14
N PRO A 27 7.96 13.71 4.81
CA PRO A 27 6.95 13.18 3.91
C PRO A 27 5.58 13.05 4.57
N LEU A 28 4.55 13.34 3.78
CA LEU A 28 3.18 12.99 4.08
C LEU A 28 2.87 11.66 3.38
N LEU A 29 2.57 10.63 4.14
CA LEU A 29 2.08 9.37 3.60
C LEU A 29 0.56 9.32 3.71
N VAL A 30 -0.09 8.79 2.68
CA VAL A 30 -1.55 8.72 2.65
C VAL A 30 -2.01 7.28 2.46
N SER A 31 -3.26 7.02 2.84
CA SER A 31 -3.89 5.73 2.63
C SER A 31 -5.14 5.91 1.80
N CYS A 32 -5.35 5.00 0.85
CA CYS A 32 -6.57 4.92 0.06
C CYS A 32 -7.42 3.75 0.55
N ARG A 33 -8.66 4.03 0.89
CA ARG A 33 -9.62 2.98 1.25
C ARG A 33 -11.00 3.35 0.74
N SER A 34 -11.85 2.35 0.52
CA SER A 34 -13.24 2.61 0.14
C SER A 34 -14.00 3.19 1.34
N GLY A 35 -14.69 4.32 1.13
CA GLY A 35 -15.50 4.98 2.14
C GLY A 35 -16.91 4.42 2.28
N ALA A 36 -17.07 3.10 2.21
CA ALA A 36 -18.37 2.49 2.32
C ALA A 36 -18.99 2.74 3.71
N LYS A 37 -20.25 3.17 3.72
CA LYS A 37 -21.00 3.49 4.93
C LYS A 37 -21.22 2.24 5.80
N PHE A 38 -21.12 1.07 5.21
CA PHE A 38 -21.21 -0.22 5.90
C PHE A 38 -19.95 -1.02 5.59
N SER A 39 -19.17 -1.33 6.62
CA SER A 39 -18.05 -2.24 6.48
C SER A 39 -18.52 -3.66 6.68
N MET A 40 -18.46 -4.46 5.62
CA MET A 40 -18.59 -5.91 5.72
C MET A 40 -17.20 -6.52 5.56
N PRO A 41 -16.93 -7.67 6.21
CA PRO A 41 -15.64 -8.34 6.01
C PRO A 41 -15.35 -8.56 4.52
N GLY A 42 -14.18 -8.11 4.07
CA GLY A 42 -13.76 -8.22 2.67
C GLY A 42 -14.29 -7.15 1.72
N MET A 43 -15.07 -6.18 2.20
CA MET A 43 -15.60 -5.10 1.34
C MET A 43 -14.70 -3.87 1.24
N MET A 44 -13.71 -3.73 2.12
CA MET A 44 -12.83 -2.57 2.12
C MET A 44 -11.45 -2.95 1.64
N ASP A 45 -11.13 -2.59 0.40
CA ASP A 45 -9.77 -2.65 -0.07
C ASP A 45 -9.05 -1.38 0.40
N THR A 46 -7.86 -1.57 0.96
CA THR A 46 -7.06 -0.48 1.50
C THR A 46 -5.65 -0.57 0.95
N VAL A 47 -5.11 0.56 0.53
CA VAL A 47 -3.68 0.68 0.20
C VAL A 47 -3.08 1.69 1.16
N LEU A 48 -2.17 1.22 2.00
CA LEU A 48 -1.53 2.01 3.05
C LEU A 48 -0.19 2.58 2.58
N ASN A 49 0.22 3.68 3.21
CA ASN A 49 1.57 4.24 3.10
C ASN A 49 1.93 4.72 1.68
N ILE A 50 0.94 5.16 0.92
CA ILE A 50 1.16 5.73 -0.42
C ILE A 50 2.05 6.97 -0.29
N GLY A 51 3.05 7.06 -1.14
CA GLY A 51 4.07 8.10 -1.11
C GLY A 51 5.44 7.57 -0.74
N LEU A 52 5.51 6.36 -0.19
CA LEU A 52 6.77 5.76 0.21
C LEU A 52 7.50 5.19 -1.01
N ASN A 53 8.76 5.53 -1.13
CA ASN A 53 9.69 5.03 -2.15
C ASN A 53 11.08 4.93 -1.53
N ASP A 54 12.09 4.54 -2.31
CA ASP A 54 13.43 4.35 -1.78
C ASP A 54 14.01 5.64 -1.18
N ALA A 55 13.82 6.79 -1.86
CA ALA A 55 14.34 8.07 -1.38
C ALA A 55 13.65 8.53 -0.08
N VAL A 56 12.32 8.40 -0.03
CA VAL A 56 11.53 8.73 1.16
C VAL A 56 11.89 7.80 2.31
N ALA A 57 12.07 6.50 2.01
CA ALA A 57 12.46 5.50 3.01
C ALA A 57 13.79 5.86 3.67
N GLU A 58 14.81 6.24 2.89
CA GLU A 58 16.11 6.64 3.40
C GLU A 58 16.00 7.81 4.39
N GLN A 59 15.20 8.81 4.07
CA GLN A 59 15.01 9.97 4.94
C GLN A 59 14.21 9.62 6.19
N MET A 60 13.17 8.81 6.07
CA MET A 60 12.38 8.38 7.23
C MET A 60 13.19 7.54 8.20
N ILE A 61 14.13 6.74 7.71
CA ILE A 61 15.03 5.94 8.57
C ILE A 61 15.84 6.84 9.49
N LEU A 62 16.28 7.99 9.03
CA LEU A 62 17.04 8.95 9.84
C LEU A 62 16.20 9.51 11.00
N GLN A 63 14.89 9.61 10.84
CA GLN A 63 13.98 10.17 11.84
C GLN A 63 13.33 9.12 12.73
N THR A 64 13.28 7.88 12.27
CA THR A 64 12.61 6.77 12.96
C THR A 64 13.57 5.58 13.15
N SER A 65 13.32 4.47 12.46
CA SER A 65 14.21 3.31 12.46
C SER A 65 14.08 2.55 11.15
N GLU A 66 15.12 1.79 10.79
CA GLU A 66 15.07 0.94 9.61
C GLU A 66 13.93 -0.08 9.69
N ARG A 67 13.77 -0.71 10.85
CA ARG A 67 12.74 -1.73 11.04
C ARG A 67 11.35 -1.15 10.80
N PHE A 68 11.06 0.01 11.36
CA PHE A 68 9.78 0.68 11.21
C PHE A 68 9.49 1.01 9.74
N VAL A 69 10.47 1.60 9.04
CA VAL A 69 10.31 2.04 7.66
C VAL A 69 10.15 0.85 6.71
N PHE A 70 10.95 -0.20 6.85
CA PHE A 70 10.83 -1.37 5.97
C PHE A 70 9.57 -2.18 6.25
N ASP A 71 9.06 -2.19 7.47
CA ASP A 71 7.74 -2.76 7.76
C ASP A 71 6.63 -1.99 7.03
N LEU A 72 6.68 -0.64 7.04
CA LEU A 72 5.73 0.18 6.29
C LEU A 72 5.86 -0.04 4.78
N TYR A 73 7.08 -0.09 4.29
CA TYR A 73 7.36 -0.21 2.85
C TYR A 73 6.86 -1.55 2.29
N ARG A 74 7.16 -2.65 2.96
CA ARG A 74 6.67 -3.96 2.53
C ARG A 74 5.14 -4.02 2.51
N ARG A 75 4.48 -3.35 3.45
CA ARG A 75 3.01 -3.28 3.49
C ARG A 75 2.45 -2.54 2.28
N LEU A 76 3.08 -1.44 1.89
CA LEU A 76 2.70 -0.72 0.68
C LEU A 76 2.80 -1.62 -0.55
N ILE A 77 3.94 -2.29 -0.73
CA ILE A 77 4.18 -3.13 -1.91
C ILE A 77 3.17 -4.28 -1.95
N GLN A 78 2.93 -4.94 -0.82
CA GLN A 78 1.98 -6.05 -0.73
C GLN A 78 0.56 -5.60 -1.06
N MET A 79 0.08 -4.54 -0.43
CA MET A 79 -1.27 -4.04 -0.65
C MET A 79 -1.44 -3.46 -2.04
N PHE A 80 -0.44 -2.73 -2.52
CA PHE A 80 -0.46 -2.18 -3.88
C PHE A 80 -0.49 -3.30 -4.92
N GLY A 81 0.36 -4.31 -4.76
CA GLY A 81 0.38 -5.47 -5.66
C GLY A 81 -0.95 -6.22 -5.66
N SER A 82 -1.52 -6.49 -4.49
CA SER A 82 -2.77 -7.25 -4.38
C SER A 82 -3.98 -6.45 -4.87
N VAL A 83 -4.10 -5.20 -4.46
CA VAL A 83 -5.30 -4.38 -4.74
C VAL A 83 -5.24 -3.79 -6.16
N VAL A 84 -4.09 -3.24 -6.56
CA VAL A 84 -3.96 -2.53 -7.83
C VAL A 84 -3.69 -3.47 -8.99
N MET A 85 -2.82 -4.46 -8.79
CA MET A 85 -2.30 -5.31 -9.86
C MET A 85 -2.81 -6.75 -9.81
N ASP A 86 -3.72 -7.07 -8.90
CA ASP A 86 -4.32 -8.40 -8.74
C ASP A 86 -3.29 -9.52 -8.49
N VAL A 87 -2.15 -9.19 -7.89
CA VAL A 87 -1.17 -10.21 -7.48
C VAL A 87 -1.76 -11.00 -6.32
N PRO A 88 -1.74 -12.36 -6.37
CA PRO A 88 -2.27 -13.15 -5.26
C PRO A 88 -1.55 -12.83 -3.95
N ASP A 89 -2.31 -12.54 -2.89
CA ASP A 89 -1.75 -12.17 -1.59
C ASP A 89 -0.89 -13.29 -0.99
N GLU A 90 -1.23 -14.54 -1.30
CA GLU A 90 -0.54 -15.73 -0.83
C GLU A 90 0.95 -15.75 -1.21
N VAL A 91 1.31 -15.19 -2.36
CA VAL A 91 2.73 -15.17 -2.78
C VAL A 91 3.55 -14.23 -1.91
N PHE A 92 2.96 -13.13 -1.44
CA PHE A 92 3.61 -12.24 -0.47
C PHE A 92 3.70 -12.89 0.91
N GLU A 93 2.62 -13.51 1.37
CA GLU A 93 2.58 -14.19 2.66
C GLU A 93 3.59 -15.34 2.74
N ALA A 94 3.78 -16.07 1.64
CA ALA A 94 4.77 -17.15 1.57
C ALA A 94 6.20 -16.62 1.78
N VAL A 95 6.52 -15.43 1.27
CA VAL A 95 7.82 -14.79 1.48
C VAL A 95 8.02 -14.46 2.95
N ILE A 96 7.01 -13.89 3.61
CA ILE A 96 7.08 -13.56 5.04
C ILE A 96 7.28 -14.83 5.87
N GLU A 97 6.53 -15.89 5.59
CA GLU A 97 6.64 -17.15 6.29
C GLU A 97 8.04 -17.76 6.13
N ALA A 98 8.57 -17.76 4.90
CA ALA A 98 9.91 -18.26 4.63
C ALA A 98 10.97 -17.46 5.40
N GLN A 99 10.83 -16.14 5.45
CA GLN A 99 11.78 -15.29 6.18
C GLN A 99 11.68 -15.48 7.68
N ARG A 100 10.51 -15.72 8.23
CA ARG A 100 10.37 -16.08 9.66
C ARG A 100 11.15 -17.35 9.98
N LYS A 101 11.10 -18.35 9.11
CA LYS A 101 11.86 -19.60 9.27
C LYS A 101 13.35 -19.36 9.22
N VAL A 102 13.82 -18.53 8.29
CA VAL A 102 15.24 -18.15 8.17
C VAL A 102 15.71 -17.44 9.44
N ALA A 103 14.90 -16.52 9.96
CA ALA A 103 15.22 -15.75 11.17
C ALA A 103 15.08 -16.57 12.46
N GLY A 104 14.39 -17.72 12.41
CA GLY A 104 14.12 -18.54 13.59
C GLY A 104 13.09 -17.95 14.53
N VAL A 105 12.15 -17.15 14.00
CA VAL A 105 11.11 -16.49 14.79
C VAL A 105 9.72 -16.99 14.40
N LYS A 106 8.73 -16.79 15.26
CA LYS A 106 7.36 -17.30 15.05
C LYS A 106 6.39 -16.22 14.60
N THR A 107 6.68 -14.94 14.89
CA THR A 107 5.78 -13.83 14.59
C THR A 107 6.50 -12.73 13.82
N ASP A 108 5.73 -11.92 13.10
CA ASP A 108 6.24 -10.77 12.35
C ASP A 108 6.86 -9.73 13.31
N ALA A 109 6.31 -9.58 14.50
CA ALA A 109 6.83 -8.64 15.50
C ALA A 109 8.26 -8.95 15.94
N GLU A 110 8.68 -10.21 15.85
CA GLU A 110 10.02 -10.67 16.21
C GLU A 110 11.06 -10.45 15.11
N MET A 111 10.64 -10.14 13.87
CA MET A 111 11.56 -9.91 12.76
C MET A 111 12.26 -8.57 12.92
N ASN A 112 13.56 -8.54 12.58
CA ASN A 112 14.38 -7.33 12.68
C ASN A 112 14.40 -6.53 11.37
N ALA A 113 15.17 -5.43 11.35
CA ALA A 113 15.28 -4.57 10.17
C ALA A 113 15.82 -5.31 8.94
N GLU A 114 16.82 -6.16 9.12
CA GLU A 114 17.41 -6.93 8.01
C GLU A 114 16.40 -7.90 7.42
N ASP A 115 15.58 -8.54 8.25
CA ASP A 115 14.52 -9.43 7.79
C ASP A 115 13.52 -8.68 6.92
N TRP A 116 13.08 -7.51 7.36
CA TRP A 116 12.14 -6.70 6.59
C TRP A 116 12.76 -6.12 5.30
N LYS A 117 14.05 -5.83 5.30
CA LYS A 117 14.76 -5.43 4.07
C LYS A 117 14.72 -6.54 3.03
N VAL A 118 15.00 -7.77 3.45
CA VAL A 118 14.96 -8.95 2.55
C VAL A 118 13.55 -9.15 2.01
N VAL A 119 12.54 -9.09 2.87
CA VAL A 119 11.13 -9.22 2.48
C VAL A 119 10.75 -8.13 1.47
N THR A 120 11.10 -6.89 1.74
CA THR A 120 10.81 -5.74 0.85
C THR A 120 11.41 -5.95 -0.53
N LYS A 121 12.67 -6.38 -0.59
CA LYS A 121 13.35 -6.65 -1.85
C LYS A 121 12.66 -7.77 -2.64
N GLN A 122 12.30 -8.85 -1.95
CA GLN A 122 11.60 -9.98 -2.57
C GLN A 122 10.19 -9.59 -3.03
N PHE A 123 9.51 -8.73 -2.29
CA PHE A 123 8.20 -8.19 -2.67
C PHE A 123 8.28 -7.38 -3.97
N LYS A 124 9.33 -6.57 -4.14
CA LYS A 124 9.56 -5.83 -5.39
C LYS A 124 9.79 -6.78 -6.56
N GLN A 125 10.51 -7.89 -6.34
CA GLN A 125 10.73 -8.90 -7.37
C GLN A 125 9.44 -9.62 -7.75
N ILE A 126 8.58 -9.94 -6.77
CA ILE A 126 7.26 -10.52 -7.02
C ILE A 126 6.42 -9.56 -7.85
N TYR A 127 6.38 -8.30 -7.47
CA TYR A 127 5.65 -7.28 -8.21
C TYR A 127 6.09 -7.25 -9.68
N LYS A 128 7.39 -7.20 -9.92
CA LYS A 128 7.95 -7.19 -11.27
C LYS A 128 7.63 -8.48 -12.04
N THR A 129 7.70 -9.64 -11.40
CA THR A 129 7.42 -10.92 -12.02
C THR A 129 5.97 -11.01 -12.49
N TYR A 130 5.02 -10.56 -11.68
CA TYR A 130 3.59 -10.64 -12.00
C TYR A 130 3.12 -9.53 -12.93
N THR A 131 3.70 -8.33 -12.84
CA THR A 131 3.24 -7.16 -13.60
C THR A 131 4.11 -6.84 -14.80
N HIS A 132 5.32 -7.40 -14.88
CA HIS A 132 6.35 -7.08 -15.86
C HIS A 132 6.85 -5.64 -15.79
N GLU A 133 6.58 -4.95 -14.68
CA GLU A 133 6.98 -3.57 -14.43
C GLU A 133 7.61 -3.46 -13.05
N ASP A 134 8.50 -2.47 -12.88
CA ASP A 134 9.05 -2.16 -11.57
C ASP A 134 7.96 -1.51 -10.68
N PHE A 135 8.08 -1.69 -9.37
CA PHE A 135 7.19 -1.01 -8.41
C PHE A 135 7.33 0.51 -8.60
N PRO A 136 6.19 1.24 -8.73
CA PRO A 136 6.26 2.68 -9.02
C PRO A 136 6.89 3.48 -7.87
N GLU A 137 7.91 4.26 -8.21
CA GLU A 137 8.62 5.12 -7.27
C GLU A 137 8.04 6.53 -7.21
N ASP A 138 7.19 6.92 -8.17
CA ASP A 138 6.53 8.23 -8.19
C ASP A 138 5.34 8.22 -7.23
N PRO A 139 5.36 9.05 -6.15
CA PRO A 139 4.27 9.09 -5.18
C PRO A 139 2.91 9.43 -5.79
N TYR A 140 2.87 10.33 -6.75
CA TYR A 140 1.62 10.74 -7.40
C TYR A 140 1.07 9.63 -8.30
N LEU A 141 1.94 8.87 -8.96
CA LEU A 141 1.51 7.69 -9.72
C LEU A 141 0.95 6.62 -8.80
N GLN A 142 1.60 6.37 -7.67
CA GLN A 142 1.09 5.45 -6.64
C GLN A 142 -0.31 5.87 -6.19
N LEU A 143 -0.49 7.15 -5.88
CA LEU A 143 -1.76 7.70 -5.42
C LEU A 143 -2.85 7.54 -6.48
N LYS A 144 -2.53 7.87 -7.73
CA LYS A 144 -3.47 7.76 -8.85
C LYS A 144 -3.94 6.32 -9.06
N LEU A 145 -2.99 5.40 -9.18
CA LEU A 145 -3.29 3.98 -9.41
C LEU A 145 -4.04 3.37 -8.21
N GLY A 146 -3.61 3.70 -7.00
CA GLY A 146 -4.27 3.21 -5.78
C GLY A 146 -5.70 3.71 -5.65
N THR A 147 -5.93 4.99 -5.91
CA THR A 147 -7.26 5.61 -5.85
C THR A 147 -8.19 4.99 -6.89
N GLU A 148 -7.72 4.85 -8.12
CA GLU A 148 -8.51 4.25 -9.21
C GLU A 148 -8.89 2.80 -8.89
N ALA A 149 -7.97 2.01 -8.36
CA ALA A 149 -8.21 0.62 -8.04
C ALA A 149 -9.20 0.44 -6.89
N VAL A 150 -9.06 1.21 -5.82
CA VAL A 150 -9.96 1.17 -4.68
C VAL A 150 -11.37 1.59 -5.11
N PHE A 151 -11.48 2.65 -5.90
CA PHE A 151 -12.77 3.13 -6.41
C PHE A 151 -13.45 2.09 -7.31
N LYS A 152 -12.69 1.47 -8.21
CA LYS A 152 -13.18 0.41 -9.10
C LYS A 152 -13.66 -0.80 -8.31
N SER A 153 -12.89 -1.24 -7.33
CA SER A 153 -13.24 -2.36 -6.45
C SER A 153 -14.53 -2.07 -5.68
N TRP A 154 -14.65 -0.87 -5.10
CA TRP A 154 -15.85 -0.46 -4.37
C TRP A 154 -17.08 -0.47 -5.27
N ASN A 155 -17.00 0.07 -6.48
CA ASN A 155 -18.10 0.09 -7.42
C ASN A 155 -18.55 -1.32 -7.84
N SER A 156 -17.59 -2.22 -8.06
CA SER A 156 -17.90 -3.62 -8.41
C SER A 156 -18.64 -4.34 -7.27
N LYS A 157 -18.16 -4.18 -6.05
CA LYS A 157 -18.81 -4.78 -4.86
C LYS A 157 -20.19 -4.20 -4.61
N ARG A 158 -20.36 -2.89 -4.78
CA ARG A 158 -21.66 -2.23 -4.66
C ARG A 158 -22.64 -2.74 -5.71
N ALA A 159 -22.19 -2.91 -6.95
CA ALA A 159 -23.04 -3.43 -8.03
C ALA A 159 -23.49 -4.87 -7.75
N HIS A 160 -22.60 -5.72 -7.24
CA HIS A 160 -22.94 -7.07 -6.82
C HIS A 160 -23.95 -7.08 -5.68
N ALA A 161 -23.72 -6.31 -4.64
CA ALA A 161 -24.65 -6.20 -3.51
C ALA A 161 -26.05 -5.74 -3.95
N TYR A 162 -26.10 -4.78 -4.86
CA TYR A 162 -27.36 -4.29 -5.41
C TYR A 162 -28.09 -5.37 -6.21
N ARG A 163 -27.39 -6.11 -7.05
CA ARG A 163 -28.00 -7.21 -7.83
C ARG A 163 -28.53 -8.31 -6.92
N ASP A 164 -27.77 -8.71 -5.92
CA ASP A 164 -28.18 -9.74 -4.97
C ASP A 164 -29.41 -9.30 -4.18
N ALA A 165 -29.43 -8.05 -3.70
CA ALA A 165 -30.57 -7.49 -2.99
C ALA A 165 -31.82 -7.36 -3.86
N ALA A 166 -31.65 -7.10 -5.16
CA ALA A 166 -32.74 -6.98 -6.11
C ALA A 166 -33.23 -8.32 -6.69
N GLY A 167 -32.50 -9.41 -6.41
CA GLY A 167 -32.83 -10.74 -6.92
C GLY A 167 -32.55 -10.93 -8.41
N ILE A 168 -31.64 -10.16 -8.96
CA ILE A 168 -31.27 -10.19 -10.39
C ILE A 168 -30.03 -11.04 -10.63
#